data_34bf89b1e510770c838f79f961cfb328
#
_entry.id   34bf89b1e510770c838f79f961cfb328
#
_cell.length_a   1.000
_cell.length_b   1.000
_cell.length_c   1.000
_cell.angle_alpha   90.00
_cell.angle_beta   90.00
_cell.angle_gamma   90.00
#
_symmetry.space_group_name_H-M   'P 1'
#
loop_
_entity.id
_entity.type
_entity.pdbx_description
1 polymer ?
#
loop_
_entity_poly.entity_id
_entity_poly.type
_entity_poly.pdbx_seq_one_letter_code
_entity_poly.pdbx_strand_id
1 'polypeptide(L)'
;MKLPIAHRQSGSLLLACLATSLAVLFCPLSASAQLGKPEGLYYKSWAIVIGVENYLLAPKIPGAIEDAKAVAQTFRSLGFEEVVELYDKDASARRLQQTLSDFLPRKVGRYDRLVLYFAGHAGVTQDLEGKELGYLVPWDAQMGNVSKSVTFEQLKEFSRRIASRHILFFVNAGVRGWEVSTPQPLSLEGRLAPEDEMERRAVQVLTAGDKGESLSQENGKSLFVQILVSGLRGMADRNKNGWLMASEVGDYVKRQVLEQSKGAQHPLFVQLEGEGDTVLIEGRKAAFSIGEEPQSAAERRQAAKMQYDQAFALLQTGKSSEEALERLDKALEYDSTFGDAYVLKSYVLLEVLPNVDEALSAAKLAVQYAPKNPDSHYTLGLIYENRGQYAEAERAMREALVVNPKYVDVYFSLGILYADELKDQPKSVEAFTRYLELGGNHARARAAVAQSTPAKP
;
A
#
# COMPACT_ATOMS: atom_id res chain seq x y z
N MET A 1 -25.95 -1.80 -11.20
CA MET A 1 -25.15 -2.63 -12.10
C MET A 1 -23.71 -2.27 -11.81
N LYS A 2 -22.94 -3.16 -11.18
CA LYS A 2 -21.56 -2.88 -10.83
C LYS A 2 -20.72 -3.22 -12.05
N LEU A 3 -20.17 -2.23 -12.71
CA LEU A 3 -19.14 -2.45 -13.71
C LEU A 3 -17.90 -3.03 -13.00
N PRO A 4 -17.30 -4.10 -13.50
CA PRO A 4 -16.04 -4.57 -12.97
C PRO A 4 -14.96 -3.56 -13.33
N ILE A 5 -14.44 -2.87 -12.33
CA ILE A 5 -13.17 -2.17 -12.49
C ILE A 5 -12.15 -3.25 -12.80
N ALA A 6 -11.64 -3.27 -14.02
CA ALA A 6 -10.67 -4.26 -14.44
C ALA A 6 -9.44 -4.17 -13.54
N HIS A 7 -9.22 -5.18 -12.71
CA HIS A 7 -7.99 -5.37 -11.97
C HIS A 7 -6.85 -5.55 -12.95
N ARG A 8 -6.17 -4.49 -13.28
CA ARG A 8 -4.88 -4.57 -13.97
C ARG A 8 -3.77 -4.85 -12.96
N GLN A 9 -3.45 -6.12 -12.80
CA GLN A 9 -2.11 -6.51 -12.38
C GLN A 9 -1.15 -6.23 -13.54
N SER A 10 -0.25 -5.29 -13.33
CA SER A 10 0.90 -5.06 -14.21
C SER A 10 1.88 -6.22 -14.06
N GLY A 11 1.70 -7.26 -14.87
CA GLY A 11 2.65 -8.32 -15.04
C GLY A 11 3.61 -7.95 -16.17
N SER A 12 4.83 -7.57 -15.83
CA SER A 12 5.94 -7.52 -16.79
C SER A 12 6.30 -8.94 -17.21
N LEU A 13 6.01 -9.32 -18.45
CA LEU A 13 6.49 -10.54 -19.04
C LEU A 13 7.79 -10.28 -19.81
N LEU A 14 8.80 -10.97 -19.36
CA LEU A 14 10.10 -11.21 -19.97
C LEU A 14 10.01 -11.61 -21.44
N LEU A 15 10.91 -11.06 -22.27
CA LEU A 15 11.37 -11.72 -23.47
C LEU A 15 12.72 -12.40 -23.19
N ALA A 16 12.69 -13.71 -23.30
CA ALA A 16 13.90 -14.53 -23.41
C ALA A 16 14.17 -14.83 -24.89
N CYS A 17 15.44 -15.03 -25.19
CA CYS A 17 16.09 -15.65 -26.35
C CYS A 17 16.90 -14.69 -27.24
N LEU A 18 18.24 -14.81 -27.18
CA LEU A 18 19.02 -15.64 -28.08
C LEU A 18 20.50 -15.65 -27.66
N ALA A 19 21.01 -16.85 -27.51
CA ALA A 19 22.41 -17.13 -27.28
C ALA A 19 23.24 -16.95 -28.56
N THR A 20 24.43 -16.34 -28.47
CA THR A 20 25.60 -16.74 -29.27
C THR A 20 26.87 -16.52 -28.46
N SER A 21 27.62 -17.56 -28.42
CA SER A 21 28.94 -17.75 -27.82
C SER A 21 29.98 -16.81 -28.42
N LEU A 22 30.85 -16.23 -27.58
CA LEU A 22 32.29 -16.20 -27.86
C LEU A 22 33.09 -16.07 -26.58
N ALA A 23 34.11 -16.87 -26.48
CA ALA A 23 35.01 -17.05 -25.33
C ALA A 23 36.12 -15.97 -25.31
N VAL A 24 36.76 -15.90 -24.10
CA VAL A 24 38.15 -15.54 -23.79
C VAL A 24 38.38 -14.05 -23.46
N LEU A 25 38.64 -13.78 -22.18
CA LEU A 25 39.96 -13.48 -21.64
C LEU A 25 39.87 -13.21 -20.12
N PHE A 26 40.57 -14.01 -19.36
CA PHE A 26 40.82 -13.80 -17.93
C PHE A 26 41.59 -12.51 -17.72
N CYS A 27 41.04 -11.60 -16.91
CA CYS A 27 41.80 -10.61 -16.19
C CYS A 27 41.16 -10.48 -14.80
N PRO A 28 41.87 -10.71 -13.70
CA PRO A 28 41.31 -10.47 -12.37
C PRO A 28 41.46 -8.99 -12.08
N LEU A 29 40.45 -8.22 -12.50
CA LEU A 29 40.25 -6.89 -11.94
C LEU A 29 39.32 -7.04 -10.75
N SER A 30 39.91 -6.85 -9.57
CA SER A 30 39.18 -6.55 -8.34
C SER A 30 38.37 -5.25 -8.57
N ALA A 31 37.25 -5.37 -9.24
CA ALA A 31 36.24 -4.32 -9.25
C ALA A 31 35.47 -4.44 -7.94
N SER A 32 35.90 -3.72 -6.90
CA SER A 32 34.98 -3.22 -5.90
C SER A 32 33.99 -2.39 -6.68
N ALA A 33 32.85 -2.98 -7.02
CA ALA A 33 31.73 -2.25 -7.53
C ALA A 33 31.36 -1.21 -6.44
N GLN A 34 31.79 0.02 -6.64
CA GLN A 34 31.18 1.16 -5.98
C GLN A 34 29.72 1.16 -6.46
N LEU A 35 28.85 0.51 -5.67
CA LEU A 35 27.42 0.71 -5.78
C LEU A 35 27.20 2.21 -5.70
N GLY A 36 26.73 2.81 -6.77
CA GLY A 36 26.40 4.24 -6.81
C GLY A 36 25.52 4.59 -5.60
N LYS A 37 25.73 5.79 -5.05
CA LYS A 37 24.93 6.28 -3.94
C LYS A 37 23.45 6.20 -4.34
N PRO A 38 22.54 5.63 -3.53
CA PRO A 38 21.12 5.52 -3.91
C PRO A 38 20.53 6.90 -4.12
N GLU A 39 19.47 6.98 -4.93
CA GLU A 39 18.70 8.23 -5.11
C GLU A 39 18.00 8.68 -3.81
N GLY A 40 17.91 7.79 -2.78
CA GLY A 40 17.36 8.03 -1.45
C GLY A 40 18.38 7.77 -0.34
N LEU A 41 17.95 7.94 0.91
CA LEU A 41 18.79 7.67 2.08
C LEU A 41 19.07 6.18 2.28
N TYR A 42 18.11 5.33 1.96
CA TYR A 42 18.21 3.88 2.12
C TYR A 42 18.33 3.17 0.77
N TYR A 43 19.13 2.08 0.74
CA TYR A 43 19.18 1.21 -0.42
C TYR A 43 17.89 0.40 -0.60
N LYS A 44 17.35 -0.10 0.53
CA LYS A 44 16.08 -0.81 0.59
C LYS A 44 15.34 -0.53 1.89
N SER A 45 14.04 -0.62 1.82
CA SER A 45 13.13 -0.49 2.95
C SER A 45 12.36 -1.78 3.14
N TRP A 46 12.56 -2.41 4.30
CA TRP A 46 11.96 -3.67 4.67
C TRP A 46 10.87 -3.46 5.72
N ALA A 47 9.73 -4.09 5.53
CA ALA A 47 8.70 -4.18 6.55
C ALA A 47 8.31 -5.64 6.77
N ILE A 48 8.36 -6.11 8.02
CA ILE A 48 7.83 -7.39 8.45
C ILE A 48 6.56 -7.10 9.23
N VAL A 49 5.42 -7.51 8.70
CA VAL A 49 4.11 -7.23 9.27
C VAL A 49 3.49 -8.52 9.77
N ILE A 50 3.30 -8.62 11.08
CA ILE A 50 2.82 -9.80 11.77
C ILE A 50 1.46 -9.49 12.38
N GLY A 51 0.44 -10.31 12.06
CA GLY A 51 -0.90 -10.21 12.63
C GLY A 51 -1.40 -11.57 13.09
N VAL A 52 -1.70 -11.72 14.39
CA VAL A 52 -2.22 -12.96 14.93
C VAL A 52 -3.59 -12.70 15.56
N GLU A 53 -4.62 -13.21 14.90
CA GLU A 53 -6.00 -13.08 15.32
C GLU A 53 -6.55 -14.38 15.90
N ASN A 54 -6.37 -15.50 15.17
CA ASN A 54 -6.93 -16.81 15.51
C ASN A 54 -5.85 -17.72 16.06
N TYR A 55 -5.48 -17.52 17.30
CA TYR A 55 -4.48 -18.32 18.01
C TYR A 55 -4.86 -19.79 18.14
N LEU A 56 -3.88 -20.67 18.10
CA LEU A 56 -4.06 -22.08 18.34
C LEU A 56 -4.34 -22.38 19.83
N LEU A 57 -3.63 -21.68 20.75
CA LEU A 57 -3.60 -21.97 22.18
C LEU A 57 -3.87 -20.73 23.07
N ALA A 58 -4.38 -19.64 22.48
CA ALA A 58 -4.72 -18.42 23.22
C ALA A 58 -6.06 -17.84 22.70
N PRO A 59 -6.69 -16.91 23.44
CA PRO A 59 -7.91 -16.24 22.99
C PRO A 59 -7.73 -15.50 21.67
N LYS A 60 -8.82 -15.36 20.91
CA LYS A 60 -8.83 -14.57 19.68
C LYS A 60 -8.68 -13.09 19.96
N ILE A 61 -8.07 -12.37 19.01
CA ILE A 61 -7.99 -10.90 19.00
C ILE A 61 -8.67 -10.40 17.72
N PRO A 62 -9.99 -10.16 17.74
CA PRO A 62 -10.69 -9.68 16.56
C PRO A 62 -10.09 -8.39 16.00
N GLY A 63 -9.88 -8.36 14.68
CA GLY A 63 -9.35 -7.19 13.98
C GLY A 63 -7.81 -7.12 13.88
N ALA A 64 -7.06 -7.99 14.53
CA ALA A 64 -5.58 -7.93 14.49
C ALA A 64 -5.00 -8.12 13.09
N ILE A 65 -5.60 -8.96 12.26
CA ILE A 65 -5.18 -9.15 10.86
C ILE A 65 -5.55 -7.92 10.00
N GLU A 66 -6.73 -7.34 10.19
CA GLU A 66 -7.14 -6.14 9.46
C GLU A 66 -6.25 -4.94 9.80
N ASP A 67 -5.91 -4.77 11.06
CA ASP A 67 -4.95 -3.77 11.53
C ASP A 67 -3.57 -3.98 10.88
N ALA A 68 -3.08 -5.22 10.86
CA ALA A 68 -1.82 -5.57 10.23
C ALA A 68 -1.82 -5.27 8.71
N LYS A 69 -2.90 -5.61 8.01
CA LYS A 69 -3.05 -5.31 6.58
C LYS A 69 -3.05 -3.81 6.30
N ALA A 70 -3.72 -3.00 7.14
CA ALA A 70 -3.73 -1.54 6.99
C ALA A 70 -2.32 -0.96 7.13
N VAL A 71 -1.52 -1.48 8.07
CA VAL A 71 -0.12 -1.10 8.25
C VAL A 71 0.74 -1.56 7.08
N ALA A 72 0.58 -2.80 6.59
CA ALA A 72 1.30 -3.31 5.41
C ALA A 72 1.03 -2.46 4.17
N GLN A 73 -0.23 -2.11 3.91
CA GLN A 73 -0.62 -1.22 2.82
C GLN A 73 0.01 0.18 2.97
N THR A 74 0.06 0.70 4.19
CA THR A 74 0.69 1.99 4.46
C THR A 74 2.19 1.95 4.15
N PHE A 75 2.93 0.92 4.56
CA PHE A 75 4.35 0.80 4.22
C PHE A 75 4.57 0.69 2.70
N ARG A 76 3.71 -0.04 1.97
CA ARG A 76 3.78 -0.06 0.50
C ARG A 76 3.57 1.33 -0.11
N SER A 77 2.62 2.10 0.40
CA SER A 77 2.38 3.47 -0.07
C SER A 77 3.53 4.43 0.25
N LEU A 78 4.32 4.13 1.29
CA LEU A 78 5.53 4.85 1.66
C LEU A 78 6.79 4.41 0.87
N GLY A 79 6.63 3.51 -0.11
CA GLY A 79 7.72 3.05 -0.95
C GLY A 79 8.62 1.99 -0.31
N PHE A 80 8.12 1.24 0.68
CA PHE A 80 8.83 0.06 1.16
C PHE A 80 8.79 -1.02 0.08
N GLU A 81 9.96 -1.41 -0.42
CA GLU A 81 10.10 -2.36 -1.53
C GLU A 81 9.79 -3.80 -1.12
N GLU A 82 10.11 -4.14 0.13
CA GLU A 82 9.97 -5.49 0.65
C GLU A 82 9.02 -5.50 1.86
N VAL A 83 7.77 -5.89 1.63
CA VAL A 83 6.76 -6.01 2.69
C VAL A 83 6.36 -7.48 2.85
N VAL A 84 6.89 -8.11 3.89
CA VAL A 84 6.63 -9.52 4.24
C VAL A 84 5.49 -9.58 5.25
N GLU A 85 4.43 -10.30 4.91
CA GLU A 85 3.25 -10.45 5.74
C GLU A 85 3.17 -11.86 6.31
N LEU A 86 3.00 -11.96 7.63
CA LEU A 86 2.89 -13.22 8.37
C LEU A 86 1.61 -13.18 9.21
N TYR A 87 0.60 -13.94 8.82
CA TYR A 87 -0.70 -13.95 9.48
C TYR A 87 -1.04 -15.32 10.08
N ASP A 88 -1.61 -15.33 11.30
CA ASP A 88 -2.03 -16.53 12.00
C ASP A 88 -0.99 -17.65 11.93
N LYS A 89 -1.29 -18.79 11.29
CA LYS A 89 -0.41 -19.96 11.18
C LYS A 89 0.98 -19.65 10.59
N ASP A 90 1.08 -18.63 9.76
CA ASP A 90 2.35 -18.19 9.18
C ASP A 90 3.18 -17.37 10.18
N ALA A 91 2.57 -16.91 11.29
CA ALA A 91 3.23 -16.29 12.44
C ALA A 91 3.52 -17.29 13.57
N SER A 92 3.80 -18.56 13.24
CA SER A 92 4.21 -19.58 14.21
C SER A 92 5.60 -19.27 14.79
N ALA A 93 5.87 -19.76 16.01
CA ALA A 93 7.14 -19.58 16.72
C ALA A 93 8.35 -19.95 15.83
N ARG A 94 8.26 -21.08 15.13
CA ARG A 94 9.30 -21.54 14.20
C ARG A 94 9.51 -20.55 13.05
N ARG A 95 8.42 -20.06 12.44
CA ARG A 95 8.50 -19.14 11.29
C ARG A 95 9.08 -17.80 11.71
N LEU A 96 8.63 -17.25 12.85
CA LEU A 96 9.18 -16.01 13.40
C LEU A 96 10.67 -16.16 13.72
N GLN A 97 11.06 -17.25 14.37
CA GLN A 97 12.47 -17.54 14.65
C GLN A 97 13.31 -17.59 13.36
N GLN A 98 12.84 -18.31 12.33
CA GLN A 98 13.55 -18.38 11.04
C GLN A 98 13.63 -17.00 10.36
N THR A 99 12.57 -16.21 10.43
CA THR A 99 12.56 -14.87 9.83
C THR A 99 13.56 -13.96 10.53
N LEU A 100 13.54 -13.91 11.86
CA LEU A 100 14.36 -12.98 12.64
C LEU A 100 15.83 -13.40 12.71
N SER A 101 16.13 -14.70 12.85
CA SER A 101 17.50 -15.17 13.10
C SER A 101 18.25 -15.66 11.86
N ASP A 102 17.55 -15.91 10.75
CA ASP A 102 18.17 -16.47 9.54
C ASP A 102 17.88 -15.62 8.29
N PHE A 103 16.63 -15.33 7.99
CA PHE A 103 16.25 -14.60 6.77
C PHE A 103 16.73 -13.15 6.80
N LEU A 104 16.35 -12.38 7.83
CA LEU A 104 16.68 -10.95 7.91
C LEU A 104 18.18 -10.68 7.98
N PRO A 105 18.98 -11.40 8.80
CA PRO A 105 20.44 -11.16 8.83
C PRO A 105 21.16 -11.39 7.50
N ARG A 106 20.59 -12.25 6.63
CA ARG A 106 21.16 -12.50 5.29
C ARG A 106 20.70 -11.52 4.23
N LYS A 107 19.55 -10.87 4.42
CA LYS A 107 18.89 -10.06 3.38
C LYS A 107 19.01 -8.57 3.61
N VAL A 108 18.98 -8.14 4.86
CA VAL A 108 18.96 -6.72 5.21
C VAL A 108 20.37 -6.17 5.31
N GLY A 109 20.70 -5.22 4.45
CA GLY A 109 22.02 -4.58 4.37
C GLY A 109 22.21 -3.45 5.38
N ARG A 110 23.45 -2.95 5.45
CA ARG A 110 23.85 -1.89 6.39
C ARG A 110 23.08 -0.57 6.19
N TYR A 111 22.82 -0.23 4.94
CA TYR A 111 22.14 0.99 4.54
C TYR A 111 20.65 0.77 4.21
N ASP A 112 20.11 -0.40 4.58
CA ASP A 112 18.67 -0.63 4.53
C ASP A 112 18.03 -0.15 5.83
N ARG A 113 16.72 0.14 5.80
CA ARG A 113 15.92 0.26 7.01
C ARG A 113 15.03 -0.96 7.17
N LEU A 114 14.79 -1.33 8.43
CA LEU A 114 13.90 -2.43 8.78
C LEU A 114 12.83 -1.94 9.74
N VAL A 115 11.58 -2.16 9.40
CA VAL A 115 10.45 -1.96 10.31
C VAL A 115 9.78 -3.30 10.57
N LEU A 116 9.50 -3.60 11.83
CA LEU A 116 8.76 -4.76 12.26
C LEU A 116 7.49 -4.30 12.97
N TYR A 117 6.34 -4.73 12.47
CA TYR A 117 5.05 -4.50 13.09
C TYR A 117 4.49 -5.82 13.62
N PHE A 118 3.96 -5.81 14.85
CA PHE A 118 3.30 -6.94 15.48
C PHE A 118 1.94 -6.53 16.05
N ALA A 119 0.87 -7.24 15.66
CA ALA A 119 -0.45 -7.18 16.28
C ALA A 119 -0.83 -8.56 16.81
N GLY A 120 -1.01 -8.66 18.11
CA GLY A 120 -1.28 -9.94 18.76
C GLY A 120 -1.14 -9.86 20.28
N HIS A 121 -1.20 -11.00 20.93
CA HIS A 121 -0.93 -11.09 22.36
C HIS A 121 0.53 -10.84 22.69
N ALA A 122 0.75 -10.09 23.74
CA ALA A 122 2.04 -9.93 24.40
C ALA A 122 1.85 -10.13 25.91
N GLY A 123 2.93 -10.42 26.58
CA GLY A 123 2.89 -10.64 28.03
C GLY A 123 4.18 -10.20 28.70
N VAL A 124 4.15 -10.21 30.02
CA VAL A 124 5.31 -9.95 30.88
C VAL A 124 5.44 -11.08 31.87
N THR A 125 6.63 -11.61 32.01
CA THR A 125 7.02 -12.59 33.04
C THR A 125 8.20 -12.05 33.83
N GLN A 126 8.68 -12.79 34.79
CA GLN A 126 9.90 -12.47 35.54
C GLN A 126 10.95 -13.56 35.29
N ASP A 127 12.20 -13.15 35.19
CA ASP A 127 13.34 -14.07 35.21
C ASP A 127 13.64 -14.57 36.62
N LEU A 128 14.71 -15.35 36.76
CA LEU A 128 15.13 -15.93 38.05
C LEU A 128 15.58 -14.86 39.06
N GLU A 129 15.90 -13.66 38.61
CA GLU A 129 16.36 -12.53 39.41
C GLU A 129 15.19 -11.56 39.74
N GLY A 130 13.97 -11.86 39.24
CA GLY A 130 12.75 -11.07 39.49
C GLY A 130 12.61 -9.89 38.51
N LYS A 131 13.43 -9.81 37.47
CA LYS A 131 13.37 -8.79 36.43
C LYS A 131 12.24 -9.09 35.45
N GLU A 132 11.49 -8.05 35.07
CA GLU A 132 10.41 -8.18 34.09
C GLU A 132 10.96 -8.44 32.68
N LEU A 133 10.44 -9.51 32.06
CA LEU A 133 10.71 -9.93 30.68
C LEU A 133 9.44 -9.82 29.85
N GLY A 134 9.40 -8.87 28.94
CA GLY A 134 8.33 -8.76 27.94
C GLY A 134 8.52 -9.80 26.83
N TYR A 135 7.39 -10.29 26.27
CA TYR A 135 7.42 -11.23 25.16
C TYR A 135 6.20 -11.09 24.26
N LEU A 136 6.38 -11.43 22.99
CA LEU A 136 5.34 -11.55 21.97
C LEU A 136 4.92 -13.02 21.87
N VAL A 137 3.62 -13.27 21.69
CA VAL A 137 3.05 -14.62 21.61
C VAL A 137 2.84 -15.00 20.15
N PRO A 138 3.59 -15.97 19.59
CA PRO A 138 3.34 -16.52 18.27
C PRO A 138 2.02 -17.30 18.21
N TRP A 139 1.54 -17.58 16.99
CA TRP A 139 0.27 -18.25 16.73
C TRP A 139 0.09 -19.59 17.46
N ASP A 140 1.16 -20.39 17.56
CA ASP A 140 1.19 -21.72 18.18
C ASP A 140 1.73 -21.74 19.62
N ALA A 141 1.87 -20.57 20.24
CA ALA A 141 2.28 -20.43 21.63
C ALA A 141 1.09 -20.20 22.55
N GLN A 142 1.28 -20.55 23.84
CA GLN A 142 0.33 -20.30 24.90
C GLN A 142 0.75 -19.09 25.72
N MET A 143 -0.23 -18.29 26.17
CA MET A 143 0.02 -17.20 27.12
C MET A 143 0.74 -17.73 28.38
N GLY A 144 1.78 -17.04 28.83
CA GLY A 144 2.61 -17.46 29.95
C GLY A 144 3.72 -18.47 29.63
N ASN A 145 3.72 -19.06 28.43
CA ASN A 145 4.78 -19.97 28.00
C ASN A 145 5.86 -19.23 27.19
N VAL A 146 6.91 -18.77 27.86
CA VAL A 146 8.00 -17.99 27.26
C VAL A 146 8.87 -18.83 26.31
N SER A 147 8.94 -20.16 26.49
CA SER A 147 9.81 -21.03 25.69
C SER A 147 9.46 -21.06 24.19
N LYS A 148 8.19 -20.79 23.84
CA LYS A 148 7.72 -20.65 22.45
C LYS A 148 7.43 -19.21 22.04
N SER A 149 7.67 -18.26 22.92
CA SER A 149 7.43 -16.83 22.68
C SER A 149 8.72 -16.16 22.16
N VAL A 150 8.57 -14.96 21.61
CA VAL A 150 9.71 -14.13 21.20
C VAL A 150 9.88 -13.04 22.27
N THR A 151 10.92 -13.16 23.09
CA THR A 151 11.18 -12.18 24.15
C THR A 151 11.76 -10.88 23.59
N PHE A 152 11.58 -9.79 24.30
CA PHE A 152 12.16 -8.50 23.89
C PHE A 152 13.69 -8.50 23.93
N GLU A 153 14.28 -9.31 24.82
CA GLU A 153 15.72 -9.53 24.83
C GLU A 153 16.18 -10.24 23.54
N GLN A 154 15.43 -11.24 23.08
CA GLN A 154 15.69 -11.87 21.78
C GLN A 154 15.52 -10.88 20.61
N LEU A 155 14.50 -10.00 20.62
CA LEU A 155 14.36 -8.99 19.59
C LEU A 155 15.55 -8.03 19.56
N LYS A 156 16.06 -7.64 20.73
CA LYS A 156 17.27 -6.83 20.87
C LYS A 156 18.52 -7.59 20.37
N GLU A 157 18.65 -8.87 20.69
CA GLU A 157 19.72 -9.72 20.15
C GLU A 157 19.64 -9.86 18.63
N PHE A 158 18.46 -10.09 18.07
CA PHE A 158 18.28 -10.15 16.62
C PHE A 158 18.64 -8.84 15.95
N SER A 159 18.26 -7.70 16.54
CA SER A 159 18.64 -6.40 15.99
C SER A 159 20.14 -6.22 15.87
N ARG A 160 20.94 -6.77 16.78
CA ARG A 160 22.41 -6.73 16.74
C ARG A 160 23.03 -7.61 15.66
N ARG A 161 22.32 -8.67 15.24
CA ARG A 161 22.78 -9.57 14.15
C ARG A 161 22.43 -9.06 12.77
N ILE A 162 21.48 -8.12 12.66
CA ILE A 162 21.06 -7.49 11.42
C ILE A 162 22.00 -6.33 11.12
N ALA A 163 22.54 -6.28 9.90
CA ALA A 163 23.52 -5.28 9.50
C ALA A 163 22.95 -3.84 9.47
N SER A 164 21.61 -3.70 9.31
CA SER A 164 20.94 -2.40 9.28
C SER A 164 21.21 -1.60 10.56
N ARG A 165 21.44 -0.31 10.36
CA ARG A 165 21.56 0.63 11.48
C ARG A 165 20.23 1.11 12.01
N HIS A 166 19.17 1.11 11.17
CA HIS A 166 17.86 1.65 11.47
C HIS A 166 16.83 0.52 11.55
N ILE A 167 16.44 0.20 12.78
CA ILE A 167 15.47 -0.85 13.08
C ILE A 167 14.39 -0.29 14.00
N LEU A 168 13.13 -0.37 13.56
CA LEU A 168 11.99 0.15 14.31
C LEU A 168 10.95 -0.95 14.53
N PHE A 169 10.54 -1.13 15.78
CA PHE A 169 9.48 -2.04 16.17
C PHE A 169 8.20 -1.25 16.48
N PHE A 170 7.10 -1.64 15.87
CA PHE A 170 5.75 -1.24 16.26
C PHE A 170 5.03 -2.43 16.89
N VAL A 171 4.59 -2.30 18.14
CA VAL A 171 3.95 -3.38 18.88
C VAL A 171 2.54 -2.97 19.28
N ASN A 172 1.54 -3.47 18.58
CA ASN A 172 0.13 -3.24 18.89
C ASN A 172 -0.31 -4.21 20.01
N ALA A 173 0.26 -3.98 21.18
CA ALA A 173 -0.06 -4.68 22.43
C ALA A 173 0.28 -3.78 23.64
N GLY A 174 -0.45 -3.95 24.73
CA GLY A 174 -0.14 -3.31 26.02
C GLY A 174 0.94 -4.12 26.75
N VAL A 175 2.19 -3.65 26.72
CA VAL A 175 3.33 -4.44 27.22
C VAL A 175 4.46 -3.57 27.75
N ARG A 176 5.11 -4.04 28.82
CA ARG A 176 6.37 -3.55 29.41
C ARG A 176 7.49 -4.58 29.27
N GLY A 177 8.66 -4.26 29.80
CA GLY A 177 9.80 -5.18 29.88
C GLY A 177 10.84 -4.94 28.77
N TRP A 178 10.80 -3.78 28.15
CA TRP A 178 11.91 -3.27 27.35
C TRP A 178 12.98 -2.71 28.29
N GLU A 179 14.17 -3.35 28.29
CA GLU A 179 15.32 -2.74 28.98
C GLU A 179 15.78 -1.52 28.24
N VAL A 180 15.63 -0.40 28.87
CA VAL A 180 16.13 0.89 28.39
C VAL A 180 17.35 1.25 29.21
N SER A 181 18.48 1.43 28.56
CA SER A 181 19.60 2.14 29.15
C SER A 181 19.22 3.62 29.18
N THR A 182 18.56 4.09 30.25
CA THR A 182 18.04 5.45 30.45
C THR A 182 17.15 5.96 29.30
N PRO A 183 15.86 6.24 29.56
CA PRO A 183 15.02 6.92 28.58
C PRO A 183 15.58 8.34 28.40
N GLN A 184 16.33 8.57 27.36
CA GLN A 184 16.57 9.94 26.94
C GLN A 184 15.26 10.43 26.30
N PRO A 185 14.63 11.50 26.80
CA PRO A 185 13.60 12.17 26.05
C PRO A 185 14.25 12.62 24.75
N LEU A 186 13.78 12.06 23.64
CA LEU A 186 14.21 12.47 22.31
C LEU A 186 13.73 13.92 22.14
N SER A 187 14.62 14.87 22.44
CA SER A 187 14.35 16.29 22.23
C SER A 187 14.19 16.54 20.74
N LEU A 188 13.09 17.17 20.35
CA LEU A 188 12.87 17.63 18.98
C LEU A 188 13.76 18.84 18.63
N GLU A 189 14.38 19.46 19.63
CA GLU A 189 15.28 20.61 19.47
C GLU A 189 16.72 20.15 19.28
N GLY A 190 17.37 20.60 18.21
CA GLY A 190 18.80 20.36 17.94
C GLY A 190 19.11 19.06 17.21
N ARG A 191 18.16 18.48 16.46
CA ARG A 191 18.41 17.27 15.66
C ARG A 191 19.32 17.55 14.47
N LEU A 192 20.09 16.53 14.14
CA LEU A 192 20.93 16.50 12.96
C LEU A 192 20.06 16.50 11.69
N ALA A 193 20.64 16.89 10.57
CA ALA A 193 20.01 16.67 9.28
C ALA A 193 19.75 15.17 9.07
N PRO A 194 18.67 14.76 8.39
CA PRO A 194 18.34 13.35 8.17
C PRO A 194 19.48 12.55 7.55
N GLU A 195 20.30 13.18 6.72
CA GLU A 195 21.48 12.58 6.12
C GLU A 195 22.55 12.19 7.16
N ASP A 196 22.68 12.96 8.22
CA ASP A 196 23.63 12.68 9.31
C ASP A 196 23.13 11.54 10.21
N GLU A 197 21.83 11.34 10.30
CA GLU A 197 21.23 10.21 11.04
C GLU A 197 21.60 8.84 10.40
N MET A 198 21.87 8.79 9.09
CA MET A 198 22.20 7.53 8.39
C MET A 198 23.43 6.82 8.93
N GLU A 199 24.37 7.55 9.49
CA GLU A 199 25.60 6.97 10.09
C GLU A 199 25.40 6.56 11.54
N ARG A 200 24.31 6.97 12.18
CA ARG A 200 24.00 6.68 13.57
C ARG A 200 23.11 5.45 13.68
N ARG A 201 23.37 4.61 14.67
CA ARG A 201 22.50 3.47 14.94
C ARG A 201 21.23 3.92 15.65
N ALA A 202 20.09 3.39 15.20
CA ALA A 202 18.78 3.62 15.80
C ALA A 202 18.04 2.27 15.89
N VAL A 203 17.87 1.75 17.09
CA VAL A 203 16.96 0.65 17.37
C VAL A 203 15.89 1.15 18.31
N GLN A 204 14.66 1.25 17.81
CA GLN A 204 13.58 1.96 18.46
C GLN A 204 12.33 1.08 18.56
N VAL A 205 11.47 1.35 19.55
CA VAL A 205 10.19 0.66 19.69
C VAL A 205 9.08 1.64 20.06
N LEU A 206 7.92 1.45 19.46
CA LEU A 206 6.67 2.10 19.83
C LEU A 206 5.63 1.02 20.17
N THR A 207 5.16 1.01 21.41
CA THR A 207 4.10 0.10 21.87
C THR A 207 2.75 0.81 21.91
N ALA A 208 1.66 0.06 21.74
CA ALA A 208 0.31 0.63 21.78
C ALA A 208 -0.14 1.08 23.17
N GLY A 209 0.38 0.50 24.22
CA GLY A 209 0.03 0.81 25.61
C GLY A 209 0.98 0.18 26.61
N ASP A 210 0.70 0.41 27.88
CA ASP A 210 1.46 -0.15 29.00
C ASP A 210 0.92 -1.50 29.45
N LYS A 211 1.66 -2.18 30.35
CA LYS A 211 1.30 -3.51 30.91
C LYS A 211 -0.09 -3.47 31.58
N GLY A 212 -0.93 -4.39 31.12
CA GLY A 212 -2.27 -4.56 31.69
C GLY A 212 -3.31 -3.57 31.17
N GLU A 213 -2.95 -2.66 30.28
CA GLU A 213 -3.90 -1.79 29.64
C GLU A 213 -4.72 -2.52 28.56
N SER A 214 -6.02 -2.28 28.58
CA SER A 214 -6.90 -2.70 27.49
C SER A 214 -6.73 -1.75 26.32
N LEU A 215 -6.41 -2.29 25.15
CA LEU A 215 -6.30 -1.48 23.95
C LEU A 215 -7.67 -0.98 23.50
N SER A 216 -7.79 0.33 23.32
CA SER A 216 -9.01 0.97 22.84
C SER A 216 -9.28 0.58 21.40
N GLN A 217 -10.54 0.28 21.09
CA GLN A 217 -11.01 0.00 19.74
C GLN A 217 -12.11 0.98 19.37
N GLU A 218 -12.09 1.44 18.14
CA GLU A 218 -13.14 2.24 17.54
C GLU A 218 -13.61 1.56 16.25
N ASN A 219 -14.91 1.24 16.17
CA ASN A 219 -15.50 0.51 15.04
C ASN A 219 -14.77 -0.82 14.72
N GLY A 220 -14.32 -1.55 15.76
CA GLY A 220 -13.64 -2.83 15.63
C GLY A 220 -12.17 -2.74 15.16
N LYS A 221 -11.61 -1.53 15.09
CA LYS A 221 -10.21 -1.27 14.74
C LYS A 221 -9.45 -0.71 15.93
N SER A 222 -8.19 -1.08 16.07
CA SER A 222 -7.32 -0.54 17.11
C SER A 222 -7.14 0.97 16.94
N LEU A 223 -7.43 1.74 17.99
CA LEU A 223 -7.19 3.18 18.03
C LEU A 223 -5.72 3.51 17.75
N PHE A 224 -4.80 2.73 18.34
CA PHE A 224 -3.37 2.86 18.10
C PHE A 224 -3.04 2.77 16.60
N VAL A 225 -3.61 1.78 15.89
CA VAL A 225 -3.32 1.57 14.46
C VAL A 225 -3.91 2.68 13.60
N GLN A 226 -5.11 3.15 13.90
CA GLN A 226 -5.70 4.27 13.16
C GLN A 226 -4.83 5.53 13.26
N ILE A 227 -4.35 5.84 14.47
CA ILE A 227 -3.48 6.98 14.72
C ILE A 227 -2.08 6.76 14.14
N LEU A 228 -1.50 5.54 14.27
CA LEU A 228 -0.21 5.20 13.67
C LEU A 228 -0.24 5.39 12.14
N VAL A 229 -1.25 4.85 11.48
CA VAL A 229 -1.43 4.98 10.02
C VAL A 229 -1.59 6.45 9.61
N SER A 230 -2.35 7.24 10.37
CA SER A 230 -2.50 8.68 10.15
C SER A 230 -1.15 9.41 10.30
N GLY A 231 -0.40 9.09 11.36
CA GLY A 231 0.94 9.65 11.59
C GLY A 231 1.92 9.31 10.47
N LEU A 232 1.96 8.04 10.05
CA LEU A 232 2.80 7.55 8.94
C LEU A 232 2.44 8.19 7.59
N ARG A 233 1.20 8.65 7.42
CA ARG A 233 0.75 9.39 6.22
C ARG A 233 1.07 10.88 6.27
N GLY A 234 1.90 11.33 7.23
CA GLY A 234 2.42 12.69 7.32
C GLY A 234 1.82 13.54 8.43
N MET A 235 0.74 13.10 9.12
CA MET A 235 0.16 13.90 10.22
C MET A 235 1.11 14.05 11.42
N ALA A 236 2.15 13.23 11.50
CA ALA A 236 3.17 13.32 12.53
C ALA A 236 4.32 14.28 12.18
N ASP A 237 4.47 14.69 10.91
CA ASP A 237 5.42 15.73 10.49
C ASP A 237 4.96 17.10 11.02
N ARG A 238 5.34 17.39 12.26
CA ARG A 238 4.89 18.59 12.99
C ARG A 238 5.57 19.85 12.48
N ASN A 239 6.84 19.76 12.11
CA ASN A 239 7.64 20.89 11.67
C ASN A 239 7.47 21.17 10.16
N LYS A 240 6.72 20.31 9.46
CA LYS A 240 6.40 20.40 8.02
C LYS A 240 7.64 20.51 7.14
N ASN A 241 8.71 19.83 7.50
CA ASN A 241 9.94 19.83 6.74
C ASN A 241 9.96 18.75 5.65
N GLY A 242 8.90 17.95 5.54
CA GLY A 242 8.74 16.86 4.59
C GLY A 242 9.49 15.58 4.97
N TRP A 243 10.26 15.59 6.05
CA TRP A 243 10.87 14.39 6.62
C TRP A 243 9.99 13.85 7.74
N LEU A 244 9.89 12.55 7.86
CA LEU A 244 9.19 11.93 8.97
C LEU A 244 10.13 10.99 9.72
N MET A 245 10.40 11.35 10.96
CA MET A 245 11.26 10.58 11.84
C MET A 245 10.43 9.66 12.73
N ALA A 246 11.00 8.53 13.15
CA ALA A 246 10.31 7.59 14.05
C ALA A 246 9.89 8.26 15.37
N SER A 247 10.69 9.18 15.88
CA SER A 247 10.38 9.93 17.09
C SER A 247 9.20 10.89 16.91
N GLU A 248 9.03 11.52 15.73
CA GLU A 248 7.86 12.37 15.45
C GLU A 248 6.59 11.53 15.42
N VAL A 249 6.65 10.33 14.81
CA VAL A 249 5.54 9.37 14.84
C VAL A 249 5.26 8.92 16.29
N GLY A 250 6.30 8.61 17.06
CA GLY A 250 6.17 8.22 18.46
C GLY A 250 5.47 9.31 19.29
N ASP A 251 5.90 10.56 19.17
CA ASP A 251 5.29 11.69 19.89
C ASP A 251 3.85 11.98 19.45
N TYR A 252 3.58 11.87 18.15
CA TYR A 252 2.24 12.03 17.60
C TYR A 252 1.30 10.96 18.13
N VAL A 253 1.69 9.68 18.04
CA VAL A 253 0.89 8.55 18.50
C VAL A 253 0.64 8.64 20.00
N LYS A 254 1.66 8.91 20.82
CA LYS A 254 1.51 9.05 22.26
C LYS A 254 0.45 10.09 22.63
N ARG A 255 0.52 11.28 22.05
CA ARG A 255 -0.44 12.36 22.35
C ARG A 255 -1.85 12.03 21.89
N GLN A 256 -1.99 11.57 20.64
CA GLN A 256 -3.29 11.33 20.05
C GLN A 256 -4.01 10.13 20.69
N VAL A 257 -3.28 9.05 20.99
CA VAL A 257 -3.88 7.88 21.66
C VAL A 257 -4.27 8.24 23.10
N LEU A 258 -3.43 8.93 23.85
CA LEU A 258 -3.74 9.36 25.21
C LEU A 258 -5.01 10.24 25.23
N GLU A 259 -5.09 11.20 24.32
CA GLU A 259 -6.22 12.12 24.21
C GLU A 259 -7.51 11.40 23.83
N GLN A 260 -7.50 10.61 22.75
CA GLN A 260 -8.69 9.95 22.22
C GLN A 260 -9.14 8.77 23.08
N SER A 261 -8.24 8.09 23.78
CA SER A 261 -8.59 7.08 24.79
C SER A 261 -9.04 7.68 26.12
N LYS A 262 -9.06 9.01 26.25
CA LYS A 262 -9.36 9.74 27.49
C LYS A 262 -8.47 9.31 28.66
N GLY A 263 -7.20 9.06 28.38
CA GLY A 263 -6.22 8.65 29.38
C GLY A 263 -6.26 7.16 29.74
N ALA A 264 -6.96 6.32 28.97
CA ALA A 264 -7.04 4.89 29.25
C ALA A 264 -5.90 4.07 28.61
N GLN A 265 -5.18 4.64 27.66
CA GLN A 265 -4.11 3.96 26.93
C GLN A 265 -2.88 4.86 26.81
N HIS A 266 -1.71 4.32 27.19
CA HIS A 266 -0.44 5.03 27.29
C HIS A 266 0.62 4.41 26.36
N PRO A 267 0.69 4.80 25.07
CA PRO A 267 1.74 4.32 24.19
C PRO A 267 3.12 4.73 24.68
N LEU A 268 4.08 3.83 24.52
CA LEU A 268 5.46 4.05 24.93
C LEU A 268 6.37 4.06 23.69
N PHE A 269 7.16 5.14 23.52
CA PHE A 269 8.22 5.21 22.53
C PHE A 269 9.58 5.22 23.21
N VAL A 270 10.46 4.28 22.82
CA VAL A 270 11.71 3.99 23.53
C VAL A 270 12.86 3.79 22.54
N GLN A 271 14.02 4.36 22.85
CA GLN A 271 15.29 4.04 22.20
C GLN A 271 15.91 2.80 22.89
N LEU A 272 16.03 1.69 22.15
CA LEU A 272 16.62 0.46 22.69
C LEU A 272 18.13 0.44 22.56
N GLU A 273 18.68 0.97 21.44
CA GLU A 273 20.10 0.97 21.14
C GLU A 273 20.45 2.12 20.18
N GLY A 274 21.60 2.73 20.41
CA GLY A 274 22.10 3.85 19.62
C GLY A 274 21.44 5.18 19.99
N GLU A 275 21.79 6.25 19.28
CA GLU A 275 21.34 7.62 19.49
C GLU A 275 20.72 8.23 18.23
N GLY A 276 20.67 7.45 17.12
CA GLY A 276 20.08 7.88 15.86
C GLY A 276 18.56 7.85 15.88
N ASP A 277 17.95 8.34 14.82
CA ASP A 277 16.51 8.29 14.60
C ASP A 277 16.20 7.68 13.22
N THR A 278 15.23 6.79 13.15
CA THR A 278 14.86 6.14 11.91
C THR A 278 14.05 7.09 11.04
N VAL A 279 14.52 7.34 9.82
CA VAL A 279 13.78 8.12 8.84
C VAL A 279 12.71 7.24 8.20
N LEU A 280 11.45 7.63 8.31
CA LEU A 280 10.30 6.90 7.75
C LEU A 280 9.83 7.46 6.41
N ILE A 281 9.93 8.75 6.22
CA ILE A 281 9.64 9.44 4.96
C ILE A 281 10.81 10.35 4.64
N GLU A 282 11.29 10.28 3.40
CA GLU A 282 12.38 11.11 2.90
C GLU A 282 11.83 12.37 2.26
N GLY A 283 12.28 13.54 2.72
CA GLY A 283 11.74 14.87 2.40
C GLY A 283 11.60 15.24 0.92
N ARG A 284 12.27 14.54 0.03
CA ARG A 284 12.09 14.73 -1.42
C ARG A 284 10.95 13.89 -2.02
N LYS A 285 10.47 12.86 -1.32
CA LYS A 285 9.35 12.01 -1.77
C LYS A 285 8.03 12.33 -1.06
N ALA A 286 8.11 12.98 0.10
CA ALA A 286 6.95 13.34 0.92
C ALA A 286 6.59 14.84 0.83
N ALA A 287 7.15 15.56 -0.13
CA ALA A 287 7.02 17.01 -0.25
C ALA A 287 5.61 17.45 -0.67
N PHE A 288 4.60 17.07 0.12
CA PHE A 288 3.36 17.83 0.14
C PHE A 288 2.81 17.89 1.55
N SER A 289 3.29 18.87 2.33
CA SER A 289 2.52 19.42 3.43
C SER A 289 1.18 19.89 2.87
N ILE A 290 0.09 19.47 3.49
CA ILE A 290 -1.23 20.05 3.21
C ILE A 290 -1.08 21.57 3.42
N GLY A 291 -0.89 22.33 2.36
CA GLY A 291 -0.81 23.80 2.40
C GLY A 291 0.29 24.48 1.57
N GLU A 292 1.29 23.77 1.04
CA GLU A 292 2.28 24.38 0.14
C GLU A 292 2.02 23.94 -1.32
N GLU A 293 1.93 24.91 -2.22
CA GLU A 293 1.74 24.70 -3.65
C GLU A 293 3.03 24.09 -4.25
N PRO A 294 2.94 23.01 -5.05
CA PRO A 294 4.09 22.39 -5.72
C PRO A 294 4.79 23.39 -6.63
N GLN A 295 6.08 23.59 -6.43
CA GLN A 295 6.83 24.63 -7.16
C GLN A 295 7.45 24.13 -8.45
N SER A 296 7.74 22.84 -8.59
CA SER A 296 8.29 22.24 -9.81
C SER A 296 7.26 21.42 -10.58
N ALA A 297 7.47 21.27 -11.90
CA ALA A 297 6.62 20.39 -12.71
C ALA A 297 6.65 18.92 -12.27
N ALA A 298 7.76 18.45 -11.72
CA ALA A 298 7.89 17.09 -11.20
C ALA A 298 7.05 16.91 -9.90
N GLU A 299 7.11 17.89 -9.01
CA GLU A 299 6.31 17.92 -7.77
C GLU A 299 4.81 18.00 -8.07
N ARG A 300 4.40 18.81 -9.05
CA ARG A 300 3.00 18.89 -9.51
C ARG A 300 2.49 17.54 -10.00
N ARG A 301 3.27 16.85 -10.85
CA ARG A 301 2.89 15.50 -11.32
C ARG A 301 2.77 14.49 -10.18
N GLN A 302 3.67 14.55 -9.20
CA GLN A 302 3.61 13.67 -8.03
C GLN A 302 2.40 13.98 -7.16
N ALA A 303 2.07 15.26 -6.93
CA ALA A 303 0.87 15.69 -6.22
C ALA A 303 -0.40 15.23 -6.94
N ALA A 304 -0.45 15.43 -8.26
CA ALA A 304 -1.55 14.95 -9.09
C ALA A 304 -1.76 13.44 -8.95
N LYS A 305 -0.69 12.68 -9.03
CA LYS A 305 -0.73 11.21 -8.88
C LYS A 305 -1.24 10.80 -7.49
N MET A 306 -0.80 11.46 -6.44
CA MET A 306 -1.24 11.18 -5.08
C MET A 306 -2.75 11.43 -4.90
N GLN A 307 -3.27 12.55 -5.41
CA GLN A 307 -4.69 12.86 -5.37
C GLN A 307 -5.52 11.85 -6.18
N TYR A 308 -5.04 11.45 -7.35
CA TYR A 308 -5.65 10.40 -8.16
C TYR A 308 -5.72 9.05 -7.43
N ASP A 309 -4.62 8.62 -6.79
CA ASP A 309 -4.58 7.35 -6.07
C ASP A 309 -5.54 7.35 -4.86
N GLN A 310 -5.70 8.49 -4.19
CA GLN A 310 -6.68 8.66 -3.11
C GLN A 310 -8.11 8.60 -3.64
N ALA A 311 -8.41 9.26 -4.76
CA ALA A 311 -9.71 9.19 -5.41
C ALA A 311 -10.06 7.75 -5.81
N PHE A 312 -9.13 7.05 -6.43
CA PHE A 312 -9.28 5.66 -6.83
C PHE A 312 -9.57 4.73 -5.62
N ALA A 313 -8.86 4.94 -4.51
CA ALA A 313 -9.08 4.17 -3.28
C ALA A 313 -10.46 4.44 -2.66
N LEU A 314 -10.95 5.68 -2.69
CA LEU A 314 -12.30 6.03 -2.22
C LEU A 314 -13.39 5.30 -3.04
N LEU A 315 -13.24 5.27 -4.36
CA LEU A 315 -14.18 4.59 -5.25
C LEU A 315 -14.17 3.06 -5.06
N GLN A 316 -13.00 2.46 -4.86
CA GLN A 316 -12.90 1.02 -4.58
C GLN A 316 -13.59 0.62 -3.27
N THR A 317 -13.56 1.48 -2.27
CA THR A 317 -14.19 1.20 -0.97
C THR A 317 -15.68 1.53 -0.92
N GLY A 318 -16.24 2.12 -2.01
CA GLY A 318 -17.63 2.56 -2.08
C GLY A 318 -17.96 3.69 -1.09
N LYS A 319 -16.94 4.42 -0.64
CA LYS A 319 -17.09 5.57 0.26
C LYS A 319 -17.54 6.80 -0.52
N SER A 320 -17.21 7.98 -0.23
CA SER A 320 -17.75 9.19 -0.85
C SER A 320 -17.25 9.37 -2.30
N SER A 321 -18.18 9.37 -3.25
CA SER A 321 -17.88 9.66 -4.67
C SER A 321 -17.68 11.15 -4.90
N GLU A 322 -18.30 11.99 -4.11
CA GLU A 322 -18.09 13.42 -4.09
C GLU A 322 -16.66 13.75 -3.66
N GLU A 323 -16.16 13.11 -2.60
CA GLU A 323 -14.79 13.28 -2.16
C GLU A 323 -13.79 12.77 -3.22
N ALA A 324 -14.14 11.68 -3.92
CA ALA A 324 -13.33 11.20 -5.03
C ALA A 324 -13.23 12.23 -6.17
N LEU A 325 -14.34 12.91 -6.52
CA LEU A 325 -14.33 13.99 -7.51
C LEU A 325 -13.48 15.18 -7.05
N GLU A 326 -13.60 15.61 -5.79
CA GLU A 326 -12.76 16.68 -5.24
C GLU A 326 -11.27 16.35 -5.34
N ARG A 327 -10.90 15.08 -5.07
CA ARG A 327 -9.51 14.61 -5.22
C ARG A 327 -9.07 14.61 -6.69
N LEU A 328 -9.94 14.22 -7.62
CA LEU A 328 -9.63 14.24 -9.05
C LEU A 328 -9.48 15.68 -9.57
N ASP A 329 -10.32 16.60 -9.09
CA ASP A 329 -10.18 18.01 -9.43
C ASP A 329 -8.84 18.57 -8.93
N LYS A 330 -8.46 18.29 -7.71
CA LYS A 330 -7.13 18.63 -7.18
C LYS A 330 -5.99 18.00 -7.98
N ALA A 331 -6.14 16.75 -8.41
CA ALA A 331 -5.15 16.12 -9.28
C ALA A 331 -4.96 16.90 -10.58
N LEU A 332 -6.06 17.36 -11.17
CA LEU A 332 -6.08 18.13 -12.43
C LEU A 332 -5.66 19.60 -12.26
N GLU A 333 -5.81 20.18 -11.06
CA GLU A 333 -5.22 21.47 -10.69
C GLU A 333 -3.68 21.38 -10.68
N TYR A 334 -3.13 20.29 -10.14
CA TYR A 334 -1.68 20.07 -10.11
C TYR A 334 -1.10 19.68 -11.48
N ASP A 335 -1.79 18.84 -12.25
CA ASP A 335 -1.40 18.45 -13.61
C ASP A 335 -2.63 18.39 -14.53
N SER A 336 -2.90 19.49 -15.22
CA SER A 336 -4.03 19.59 -16.16
C SER A 336 -3.87 18.70 -17.41
N THR A 337 -2.75 17.99 -17.55
CA THR A 337 -2.50 17.03 -18.64
C THR A 337 -2.59 15.58 -18.16
N PHE A 338 -3.00 15.33 -16.91
CA PHE A 338 -3.07 13.99 -16.35
C PHE A 338 -4.28 13.21 -16.90
N GLY A 339 -4.09 12.56 -18.04
CA GLY A 339 -5.15 11.87 -18.79
C GLY A 339 -5.90 10.80 -17.99
N ASP A 340 -5.22 9.99 -17.15
CA ASP A 340 -5.88 8.96 -16.35
C ASP A 340 -6.83 9.56 -15.30
N ALA A 341 -6.54 10.77 -14.80
CA ALA A 341 -7.45 11.47 -13.89
C ALA A 341 -8.73 11.89 -14.62
N TYR A 342 -8.64 12.33 -15.87
CA TYR A 342 -9.80 12.62 -16.69
C TYR A 342 -10.62 11.37 -17.02
N VAL A 343 -9.98 10.20 -17.27
CA VAL A 343 -10.68 8.92 -17.46
C VAL A 343 -11.52 8.61 -16.22
N LEU A 344 -10.91 8.65 -15.05
CA LEU A 344 -11.60 8.31 -13.80
C LEU A 344 -12.68 9.33 -13.46
N LYS A 345 -12.43 10.64 -13.67
CA LYS A 345 -13.42 11.70 -13.47
C LYS A 345 -14.62 11.50 -14.38
N SER A 346 -14.40 11.23 -15.66
CA SER A 346 -15.48 11.03 -16.63
C SER A 346 -16.35 9.81 -16.29
N TYR A 347 -15.72 8.75 -15.79
CA TYR A 347 -16.43 7.56 -15.32
C TYR A 347 -17.31 7.85 -14.09
N VAL A 348 -16.77 8.55 -13.08
CA VAL A 348 -17.53 8.90 -11.86
C VAL A 348 -18.72 9.79 -12.20
N LEU A 349 -18.53 10.77 -13.09
CA LEU A 349 -19.58 11.67 -13.55
C LEU A 349 -20.65 10.98 -14.40
N LEU A 350 -20.33 9.87 -15.08
CA LEU A 350 -21.28 9.10 -15.85
C LEU A 350 -22.12 8.17 -14.95
N GLU A 351 -21.44 7.40 -14.09
CA GLU A 351 -22.02 6.22 -13.43
C GLU A 351 -22.49 6.48 -11.99
N VAL A 352 -21.85 7.42 -11.31
CA VAL A 352 -22.05 7.60 -9.86
C VAL A 352 -22.75 8.91 -9.53
N LEU A 353 -22.35 9.98 -10.19
CA LEU A 353 -22.92 11.33 -10.02
C LEU A 353 -23.35 11.86 -11.39
N PRO A 354 -24.47 11.40 -11.96
CA PRO A 354 -24.80 11.60 -13.37
C PRO A 354 -24.81 13.08 -13.80
N ASN A 355 -23.70 13.50 -14.37
CA ASN A 355 -23.51 14.78 -15.05
C ASN A 355 -22.90 14.54 -16.43
N VAL A 356 -23.76 14.16 -17.38
CA VAL A 356 -23.34 13.65 -18.70
C VAL A 356 -22.57 14.69 -19.52
N ASP A 357 -22.86 15.98 -19.37
CA ASP A 357 -22.18 17.04 -20.13
C ASP A 357 -20.76 17.27 -19.60
N GLU A 358 -20.58 17.28 -18.29
CA GLU A 358 -19.24 17.34 -17.67
C GLU A 358 -18.46 16.06 -17.93
N ALA A 359 -19.10 14.89 -17.84
CA ALA A 359 -18.50 13.61 -18.21
C ALA A 359 -17.96 13.62 -19.63
N LEU A 360 -18.74 14.13 -20.60
CA LEU A 360 -18.31 14.23 -22.00
C LEU A 360 -17.08 15.14 -22.17
N SER A 361 -17.09 16.26 -21.44
CA SER A 361 -15.97 17.20 -21.47
C SER A 361 -14.69 16.56 -20.92
N ALA A 362 -14.80 15.88 -19.78
CA ALA A 362 -13.69 15.15 -19.18
C ALA A 362 -13.20 13.99 -20.06
N ALA A 363 -14.09 13.21 -20.68
CA ALA A 363 -13.72 12.11 -21.55
C ALA A 363 -12.99 12.57 -22.83
N LYS A 364 -13.36 13.72 -23.39
CA LYS A 364 -12.63 14.31 -24.53
C LYS A 364 -11.20 14.70 -24.15
N LEU A 365 -11.02 15.26 -22.94
CA LEU A 365 -9.70 15.58 -22.41
C LEU A 365 -8.91 14.29 -22.09
N ALA A 366 -9.57 13.25 -21.62
CA ALA A 366 -8.97 11.93 -21.43
C ALA A 366 -8.37 11.39 -22.73
N VAL A 367 -9.12 11.42 -23.82
CA VAL A 367 -8.62 10.99 -25.15
C VAL A 367 -7.47 11.91 -25.64
N GLN A 368 -7.56 13.19 -25.37
CA GLN A 368 -6.50 14.15 -25.77
C GLN A 368 -5.18 13.88 -25.04
N TYR A 369 -5.21 13.64 -23.71
CA TYR A 369 -4.01 13.53 -22.89
C TYR A 369 -3.55 12.09 -22.66
N ALA A 370 -4.45 11.11 -22.79
CA ALA A 370 -4.12 9.68 -22.71
C ALA A 370 -4.65 8.88 -23.92
N PRO A 371 -4.25 9.23 -25.17
CA PRO A 371 -4.78 8.56 -26.37
C PRO A 371 -4.39 7.08 -26.49
N LYS A 372 -3.33 6.66 -25.77
CA LYS A 372 -2.88 5.27 -25.70
C LYS A 372 -3.49 4.47 -24.54
N ASN A 373 -4.33 5.10 -23.71
CA ASN A 373 -5.10 4.40 -22.70
C ASN A 373 -6.44 3.96 -23.32
N PRO A 374 -6.72 2.66 -23.46
CA PRO A 374 -7.97 2.19 -24.07
C PRO A 374 -9.21 2.62 -23.29
N ASP A 375 -9.09 2.85 -21.97
CA ASP A 375 -10.19 3.29 -21.12
C ASP A 375 -10.65 4.71 -21.49
N SER A 376 -9.77 5.58 -22.02
CA SER A 376 -10.13 6.92 -22.50
C SER A 376 -11.17 6.84 -23.62
N HIS A 377 -10.93 5.99 -24.60
CA HIS A 377 -11.81 5.80 -25.75
C HIS A 377 -13.08 5.04 -25.35
N TYR A 378 -12.95 4.05 -24.46
CA TYR A 378 -14.08 3.26 -24.01
C TYR A 378 -15.07 4.10 -23.20
N THR A 379 -14.59 4.89 -22.23
CA THR A 379 -15.45 5.77 -21.43
C THR A 379 -16.13 6.83 -22.29
N LEU A 380 -15.41 7.40 -23.28
CA LEU A 380 -16.02 8.29 -24.26
C LEU A 380 -17.13 7.60 -25.05
N GLY A 381 -16.96 6.33 -25.41
CA GLY A 381 -17.98 5.51 -26.08
C GLY A 381 -19.21 5.32 -25.23
N LEU A 382 -19.06 4.98 -23.96
CA LEU A 382 -20.18 4.82 -23.00
C LEU A 382 -20.95 6.14 -22.81
N ILE A 383 -20.27 7.26 -22.77
CA ILE A 383 -20.91 8.59 -22.64
C ILE A 383 -21.70 8.93 -23.91
N TYR A 384 -21.15 8.66 -25.11
CA TYR A 384 -21.91 8.86 -26.36
C TYR A 384 -23.13 7.94 -26.43
N GLU A 385 -23.00 6.67 -25.98
CA GLU A 385 -24.14 5.75 -25.90
C GLU A 385 -25.23 6.27 -24.98
N ASN A 386 -24.88 6.76 -23.78
CA ASN A 386 -25.81 7.36 -22.82
C ASN A 386 -26.53 8.58 -23.41
N ARG A 387 -25.89 9.32 -24.31
CA ARG A 387 -26.47 10.48 -25.02
C ARG A 387 -27.30 10.09 -26.24
N GLY A 388 -27.42 8.81 -26.56
CA GLY A 388 -28.09 8.33 -27.79
C GLY A 388 -27.30 8.61 -29.09
N GLN A 389 -26.01 8.94 -28.99
CA GLN A 389 -25.11 9.20 -30.09
C GLN A 389 -24.40 7.90 -30.51
N TYR A 390 -25.18 6.95 -31.01
CA TYR A 390 -24.75 5.56 -31.17
C TYR A 390 -23.63 5.35 -32.20
N ALA A 391 -23.60 6.16 -33.27
CA ALA A 391 -22.54 6.10 -34.27
C ALA A 391 -21.19 6.58 -33.71
N GLU A 392 -21.21 7.64 -32.90
CA GLU A 392 -20.03 8.14 -32.16
C GLU A 392 -19.59 7.14 -31.10
N ALA A 393 -20.53 6.50 -30.41
CA ALA A 393 -20.26 5.46 -29.43
C ALA A 393 -19.54 4.26 -30.08
N GLU A 394 -20.07 3.72 -31.19
CA GLU A 394 -19.41 2.65 -31.96
C GLU A 394 -17.97 3.03 -32.33
N ARG A 395 -17.78 4.23 -32.90
CA ARG A 395 -16.46 4.69 -33.30
C ARG A 395 -15.49 4.76 -32.13
N ALA A 396 -15.89 5.36 -31.03
CA ALA A 396 -15.04 5.49 -29.86
C ALA A 396 -14.70 4.13 -29.24
N MET A 397 -15.66 3.21 -29.13
CA MET A 397 -15.41 1.85 -28.66
C MET A 397 -14.47 1.06 -29.57
N ARG A 398 -14.56 1.25 -30.89
CA ARG A 398 -13.62 0.63 -31.85
C ARG A 398 -12.21 1.20 -31.71
N GLU A 399 -12.05 2.51 -31.45
CA GLU A 399 -10.74 3.10 -31.15
C GLU A 399 -10.13 2.49 -29.88
N ALA A 400 -10.94 2.18 -28.85
CA ALA A 400 -10.45 1.46 -27.68
C ALA A 400 -9.88 0.08 -28.06
N LEU A 401 -10.49 -0.63 -29.03
CA LEU A 401 -10.01 -1.93 -29.54
C LEU A 401 -8.78 -1.80 -30.45
N VAL A 402 -8.59 -0.67 -31.13
CA VAL A 402 -7.34 -0.38 -31.85
C VAL A 402 -6.18 -0.28 -30.86
N VAL A 403 -6.39 0.37 -29.70
CA VAL A 403 -5.39 0.48 -28.64
C VAL A 403 -5.18 -0.85 -27.92
N ASN A 404 -6.27 -1.55 -27.58
CA ASN A 404 -6.22 -2.85 -26.91
C ASN A 404 -7.18 -3.87 -27.58
N PRO A 405 -6.71 -4.67 -28.54
CA PRO A 405 -7.54 -5.67 -29.22
C PRO A 405 -8.09 -6.81 -28.34
N LYS A 406 -7.65 -6.90 -27.09
CA LYS A 406 -8.11 -7.90 -26.12
C LYS A 406 -8.97 -7.29 -25.01
N TYR A 407 -9.52 -6.10 -25.21
CA TYR A 407 -10.35 -5.44 -24.21
C TYR A 407 -11.75 -6.06 -24.18
N VAL A 408 -11.93 -7.00 -23.25
CA VAL A 408 -13.12 -7.86 -23.16
C VAL A 408 -14.40 -7.06 -23.04
N ASP A 409 -14.45 -6.07 -22.13
CA ASP A 409 -15.68 -5.31 -21.83
C ASP A 409 -16.16 -4.48 -23.03
N VAL A 410 -15.25 -3.99 -23.86
CA VAL A 410 -15.59 -3.24 -25.08
C VAL A 410 -16.35 -4.15 -26.09
N TYR A 411 -15.96 -5.39 -26.24
CA TYR A 411 -16.69 -6.33 -27.11
C TYR A 411 -18.09 -6.61 -26.58
N PHE A 412 -18.25 -6.69 -25.26
CA PHE A 412 -19.57 -6.86 -24.67
C PHE A 412 -20.46 -5.63 -24.92
N SER A 413 -19.94 -4.41 -24.66
CA SER A 413 -20.66 -3.17 -24.90
C SER A 413 -21.02 -2.97 -26.37
N LEU A 414 -20.11 -3.26 -27.30
CA LEU A 414 -20.43 -3.24 -28.73
C LEU A 414 -21.51 -4.26 -29.10
N GLY A 415 -21.47 -5.45 -28.51
CA GLY A 415 -22.50 -6.45 -28.71
C GLY A 415 -23.89 -5.96 -28.29
N ILE A 416 -23.97 -5.30 -27.15
CA ILE A 416 -25.20 -4.65 -26.66
C ILE A 416 -25.63 -3.51 -27.59
N LEU A 417 -24.72 -2.61 -27.93
CA LEU A 417 -24.98 -1.45 -28.79
C LEU A 417 -25.55 -1.87 -30.16
N TYR A 418 -24.97 -2.89 -30.78
CA TYR A 418 -25.47 -3.42 -32.04
C TYR A 418 -26.82 -4.10 -31.89
N ALA A 419 -27.05 -4.87 -30.82
CA ALA A 419 -28.33 -5.55 -30.62
C ALA A 419 -29.46 -4.59 -30.33
N ASP A 420 -29.23 -3.64 -29.41
CA ASP A 420 -30.31 -2.86 -28.82
C ASP A 420 -30.57 -1.54 -29.53
N GLU A 421 -29.52 -0.90 -30.02
CA GLU A 421 -29.61 0.45 -30.54
C GLU A 421 -29.47 0.50 -32.06
N LEU A 422 -28.40 -0.08 -32.59
CA LEU A 422 -28.12 -0.05 -34.04
C LEU A 422 -28.88 -1.11 -34.81
N LYS A 423 -29.50 -2.11 -34.14
CA LYS A 423 -30.27 -3.20 -34.73
C LYS A 423 -29.48 -4.03 -35.79
N ASP A 424 -28.17 -4.11 -35.60
CA ASP A 424 -27.25 -4.88 -36.47
C ASP A 424 -26.94 -6.23 -35.81
N GLN A 425 -27.83 -7.19 -36.02
CA GLN A 425 -27.69 -8.52 -35.42
C GLN A 425 -26.43 -9.25 -35.83
N PRO A 426 -25.95 -9.24 -37.09
CA PRO A 426 -24.69 -9.85 -37.46
C PRO A 426 -23.49 -9.33 -36.67
N LYS A 427 -23.34 -8.00 -36.55
CA LYS A 427 -22.24 -7.38 -35.76
C LYS A 427 -22.38 -7.63 -34.27
N SER A 428 -23.61 -7.70 -33.74
CA SER A 428 -23.84 -8.05 -32.34
C SER A 428 -23.31 -9.47 -32.04
N VAL A 429 -23.64 -10.43 -32.89
CA VAL A 429 -23.16 -11.81 -32.73
C VAL A 429 -21.64 -11.91 -32.85
N GLU A 430 -21.04 -11.20 -33.80
CA GLU A 430 -19.58 -11.15 -33.97
C GLU A 430 -18.89 -10.59 -32.69
N ALA A 431 -19.39 -9.47 -32.15
CA ALA A 431 -18.85 -8.87 -30.96
C ALA A 431 -19.01 -9.78 -29.72
N PHE A 432 -20.18 -10.40 -29.54
CA PHE A 432 -20.39 -11.34 -28.44
C PHE A 432 -19.54 -12.61 -28.58
N THR A 433 -19.32 -13.09 -29.81
CA THR A 433 -18.44 -14.23 -30.05
C THR A 433 -17.02 -13.89 -29.60
N ARG A 434 -16.54 -12.71 -29.98
CA ARG A 434 -15.21 -12.27 -29.60
C ARG A 434 -15.07 -12.07 -28.09
N TYR A 435 -16.11 -11.52 -27.43
CA TYR A 435 -16.20 -11.43 -25.98
C TYR A 435 -16.03 -12.79 -25.30
N LEU A 436 -16.75 -13.82 -25.77
CA LEU A 436 -16.69 -15.19 -25.22
C LEU A 436 -15.33 -15.86 -25.49
N GLU A 437 -14.74 -15.70 -26.67
CA GLU A 437 -13.39 -16.19 -27.02
C GLU A 437 -12.30 -15.62 -26.10
N LEU A 438 -12.45 -14.36 -25.63
CA LEU A 438 -11.53 -13.69 -24.72
C LEU A 438 -11.79 -14.01 -23.23
N GLY A 439 -12.68 -14.99 -22.96
CA GLY A 439 -12.95 -15.45 -21.59
C GLY A 439 -14.13 -14.74 -20.91
N GLY A 440 -14.88 -13.91 -21.62
CA GLY A 440 -16.12 -13.32 -21.12
C GLY A 440 -17.16 -14.40 -20.84
N ASN A 441 -18.04 -14.18 -19.87
CA ASN A 441 -19.01 -15.21 -19.44
C ASN A 441 -20.40 -14.64 -19.14
N HIS A 442 -20.90 -13.72 -19.94
CA HIS A 442 -22.23 -13.16 -19.73
C HIS A 442 -23.31 -14.00 -20.42
N ALA A 443 -24.45 -14.27 -19.72
CA ALA A 443 -25.52 -15.11 -20.22
C ALA A 443 -26.12 -14.60 -21.54
N ARG A 444 -26.28 -13.28 -21.68
CA ARG A 444 -26.80 -12.64 -22.89
C ARG A 444 -25.93 -12.89 -24.11
N ALA A 445 -24.59 -12.79 -23.97
CA ALA A 445 -23.66 -13.07 -25.06
C ALA A 445 -23.77 -14.53 -25.53
N ARG A 446 -23.81 -15.46 -24.57
CA ARG A 446 -24.00 -16.90 -24.90
C ARG A 446 -25.31 -17.16 -25.63
N ALA A 447 -26.41 -16.56 -25.17
CA ALA A 447 -27.71 -16.70 -25.79
C ALA A 447 -27.75 -16.15 -27.21
N ALA A 448 -27.19 -14.97 -27.45
CA ALA A 448 -27.13 -14.35 -28.77
C ALA A 448 -26.33 -15.19 -29.77
N VAL A 449 -25.19 -15.73 -29.38
CA VAL A 449 -24.34 -16.58 -30.21
C VAL A 449 -25.00 -17.92 -30.46
N ALA A 450 -25.63 -18.54 -29.45
CA ALA A 450 -26.34 -19.83 -29.60
C ALA A 450 -27.52 -19.72 -30.56
N GLN A 451 -28.27 -18.65 -30.55
CA GLN A 451 -29.40 -18.42 -31.46
C GLN A 451 -28.99 -18.18 -32.90
N SER A 452 -27.78 -17.74 -33.15
CA SER A 452 -27.24 -17.49 -34.50
C SER A 452 -26.61 -18.71 -35.14
N THR A 453 -26.33 -19.76 -34.34
CA THR A 453 -25.76 -21.01 -34.87
C THR A 453 -26.92 -21.87 -35.38
N PRO A 454 -27.00 -22.17 -36.69
CA PRO A 454 -28.07 -23.06 -37.22
C PRO A 454 -27.96 -24.41 -36.51
N ALA A 455 -29.12 -24.91 -36.03
CA ALA A 455 -29.20 -26.26 -35.46
C ALA A 455 -28.55 -27.24 -36.46
N LYS A 456 -27.51 -27.96 -36.01
CA LYS A 456 -26.95 -29.04 -36.81
C LYS A 456 -28.06 -30.03 -37.13
N PRO A 457 -28.22 -30.42 -38.43
CA PRO A 457 -29.23 -31.36 -38.83
C PRO A 457 -29.03 -32.74 -38.19
#